data_5aff08dafe7b2706b2dbd1ad5ba3aba5
#
_entry.id   5aff08dafe7b2706b2dbd1ad5ba3aba5
#
_cell.length_a   1.000
_cell.length_b   1.000
_cell.length_c   1.000
_cell.angle_alpha   90.00
_cell.angle_beta   90.00
_cell.angle_gamma   90.00
#
_symmetry.space_group_name_H-M   'P 1'
#
loop_
_entity.id
_entity.type
_entity.pdbx_description
1 polymer ?
#
loop_
_entity_poly.entity_id
_entity_poly.type
_entity_poly.pdbx_seq_one_letter_code
_entity_poly.pdbx_strand_id
1 'polypeptide(L)'
;MKKLALLVCLLVATVAAQAQFEKGKWILNPSISGLGLSHNTETDKTSFGIEAKGGAFLLDNVALLIHAGAKWNEKGGDTDVYTLGVGGGYYFSKIGLYLGADVNVDRWDRGTSDDTKFSFGAEAGYAFFLSRTVTLEPAVYWNVNGDRSVFGLKVGFGFYF
;
A
#
# COMPACT_ATOMS: atom_id res chain seq x y z
N MET A 1 -20.28 -6.26 -26.67
CA MET A 1 -20.38 -4.82 -26.36
C MET A 1 -19.88 -4.47 -24.95
N LYS A 2 -20.25 -5.20 -23.87
CA LYS A 2 -19.77 -4.92 -22.49
C LYS A 2 -18.24 -4.99 -22.31
N LYS A 3 -17.58 -5.97 -22.97
CA LYS A 3 -16.11 -6.13 -22.93
C LYS A 3 -15.38 -5.00 -23.66
N LEU A 4 -15.96 -4.47 -24.74
CA LEU A 4 -15.41 -3.34 -25.49
C LEU A 4 -15.53 -2.03 -24.69
N ALA A 5 -16.67 -1.80 -24.03
CA ALA A 5 -16.89 -0.67 -23.16
C ALA A 5 -15.90 -0.67 -21.97
N LEU A 6 -15.63 -1.83 -21.39
CA LEU A 6 -14.65 -1.99 -20.31
C LEU A 6 -13.22 -1.69 -20.80
N LEU A 7 -12.89 -2.12 -22.00
CA LEU A 7 -11.58 -1.86 -22.62
C LEU A 7 -11.40 -0.37 -22.95
N VAL A 8 -12.45 0.30 -23.43
CA VAL A 8 -12.46 1.73 -23.72
C VAL A 8 -12.35 2.54 -22.40
N CYS A 9 -13.08 2.15 -21.35
CA CYS A 9 -12.94 2.78 -20.03
C CYS A 9 -11.53 2.62 -19.45
N LEU A 10 -10.91 1.46 -19.62
CA LEU A 10 -9.51 1.23 -19.22
C LEU A 10 -8.54 2.11 -20.01
N LEU A 11 -8.73 2.25 -21.32
CA LEU A 11 -7.91 3.12 -22.18
C LEU A 11 -8.08 4.60 -21.86
N VAL A 12 -9.28 5.06 -21.55
CA VAL A 12 -9.53 6.47 -21.18
C VAL A 12 -8.93 6.79 -19.80
N ALA A 13 -8.96 5.84 -18.87
CA ALA A 13 -8.34 6.00 -17.56
C ALA A 13 -6.81 6.16 -17.63
N THR A 14 -6.16 5.54 -18.60
CA THR A 14 -4.69 5.63 -18.77
C THR A 14 -4.19 6.99 -19.27
N VAL A 15 -5.01 7.73 -20.01
CA VAL A 15 -4.61 9.04 -20.55
C VAL A 15 -4.56 10.13 -19.46
N ALA A 16 -5.35 10.02 -18.42
CA ALA A 16 -5.37 10.96 -17.29
C ALA A 16 -4.19 10.75 -16.31
N ALA A 17 -3.52 9.59 -16.37
CA ALA A 17 -2.48 9.19 -15.41
C ALA A 17 -1.13 9.91 -15.61
N GLN A 18 -0.87 10.45 -16.81
CA GLN A 18 0.48 10.92 -17.16
C GLN A 18 0.91 12.19 -16.42
N ALA A 19 -0.01 13.04 -16.02
CA ALA A 19 0.30 14.34 -15.38
C ALA A 19 0.37 14.26 -13.84
N GLN A 20 0.11 13.10 -13.23
CA GLN A 20 0.00 12.99 -11.76
C GLN A 20 1.27 12.47 -11.10
N PHE A 21 2.14 11.77 -11.83
CA PHE A 21 3.38 11.20 -11.30
C PHE A 21 4.61 12.04 -11.65
N GLU A 22 4.42 13.36 -11.76
CA GLU A 22 5.49 14.31 -12.08
C GLU A 22 6.24 14.74 -10.83
N LYS A 23 7.52 15.07 -11.03
CA LYS A 23 8.38 15.64 -9.99
C LYS A 23 7.72 16.86 -9.33
N GLY A 24 7.76 16.89 -7.99
CA GLY A 24 7.20 17.97 -7.17
C GLY A 24 5.75 17.78 -6.78
N LYS A 25 5.05 16.78 -7.32
CA LYS A 25 3.72 16.39 -6.86
C LYS A 25 3.79 15.68 -5.51
N TRP A 26 2.76 15.87 -4.70
CA TRP A 26 2.58 15.18 -3.43
C TRP A 26 1.55 14.06 -3.58
N ILE A 27 1.72 13.02 -2.79
CA ILE A 27 0.78 11.92 -2.67
C ILE A 27 0.40 11.70 -1.21
N LEU A 28 -0.88 11.46 -0.97
CA LEU A 28 -1.42 10.93 0.27
C LEU A 28 -2.27 9.71 -0.07
N ASN A 29 -1.97 8.57 0.55
CA ASN A 29 -2.65 7.31 0.27
C ASN A 29 -3.07 6.61 1.57
N PRO A 30 -4.28 6.87 2.10
CA PRO A 30 -4.90 6.02 3.10
C PRO A 30 -5.33 4.69 2.49
N SER A 31 -5.05 3.59 3.16
CA SER A 31 -5.38 2.24 2.70
C SER A 31 -5.84 1.32 3.83
N ILE A 32 -6.58 0.30 3.45
CA ILE A 32 -7.07 -0.77 4.32
C ILE A 32 -6.48 -2.08 3.82
N SER A 33 -5.92 -2.86 4.72
CA SER A 33 -5.32 -4.17 4.42
C SER A 33 -6.03 -5.28 5.21
N GLY A 34 -5.82 -6.53 4.79
CA GLY A 34 -6.34 -7.67 5.53
C GLY A 34 -7.80 -8.02 5.24
N LEU A 35 -8.35 -7.64 4.10
CA LEU A 35 -9.73 -7.94 3.68
C LEU A 35 -10.02 -9.46 3.51
N GLY A 36 -9.73 -10.25 4.55
CA GLY A 36 -9.92 -11.70 4.56
C GLY A 36 -8.93 -12.52 3.73
N LEU A 37 -7.93 -11.86 3.11
CA LEU A 37 -6.97 -12.46 2.18
C LEU A 37 -5.51 -12.25 2.60
N SER A 38 -5.23 -11.88 3.84
CA SER A 38 -3.87 -11.87 4.34
C SER A 38 -3.52 -13.27 4.87
N HIS A 39 -2.52 -13.89 4.28
CA HIS A 39 -2.00 -15.18 4.71
C HIS A 39 -0.66 -14.99 5.41
N ASN A 40 -0.59 -15.47 6.64
CA ASN A 40 0.64 -15.53 7.42
C ASN A 40 1.18 -16.96 7.35
N THR A 41 2.44 -17.14 6.94
CA THR A 41 3.06 -18.46 6.77
C THR A 41 3.19 -19.27 8.07
N GLU A 42 3.08 -18.63 9.23
CA GLU A 42 3.15 -19.32 10.52
C GLU A 42 1.79 -19.55 11.21
N THR A 43 0.80 -18.73 10.87
CA THR A 43 -0.53 -18.81 11.52
C THR A 43 -1.61 -18.49 10.50
N ASP A 44 -2.61 -19.37 10.33
CA ASP A 44 -3.82 -19.13 9.53
C ASP A 44 -4.72 -18.06 10.18
N LYS A 45 -4.17 -16.89 10.49
CA LYS A 45 -4.90 -15.79 11.13
C LYS A 45 -5.15 -14.67 10.15
N THR A 46 -6.40 -14.26 10.07
CA THR A 46 -6.80 -13.04 9.37
C THR A 46 -6.51 -11.83 10.25
N SER A 47 -5.80 -10.85 9.73
CA SER A 47 -5.56 -9.58 10.41
C SER A 47 -6.16 -8.44 9.59
N PHE A 48 -6.72 -7.46 10.28
CA PHE A 48 -7.21 -6.22 9.69
C PHE A 48 -6.23 -5.09 10.02
N GLY A 49 -5.95 -4.24 9.05
CA GLY A 49 -5.06 -3.10 9.25
C GLY A 49 -5.50 -1.87 8.48
N ILE A 50 -5.15 -0.72 9.03
CA ILE A 50 -5.20 0.57 8.34
C ILE A 50 -3.80 1.10 8.19
N GLU A 51 -3.52 1.72 7.08
CA GLU A 51 -2.23 2.32 6.75
C GLU A 51 -2.46 3.65 6.03
N ALA A 52 -1.61 4.61 6.26
CA ALA A 52 -1.54 5.83 5.49
C ALA A 52 -0.11 6.05 5.00
N LYS A 53 0.03 6.35 3.72
CA LYS A 53 1.29 6.75 3.09
C LYS A 53 1.19 8.20 2.67
N GLY A 54 2.26 8.95 2.86
CA GLY A 54 2.37 10.32 2.39
C GLY A 54 3.78 10.57 1.89
N GLY A 55 3.92 11.40 0.84
CA GLY A 55 5.23 11.71 0.31
C GLY A 55 5.19 12.59 -0.93
N ALA A 56 6.30 12.63 -1.64
CA ALA A 56 6.45 13.45 -2.83
C ALA A 56 7.19 12.71 -3.94
N PHE A 57 6.89 13.07 -5.17
CA PHE A 57 7.66 12.64 -6.33
C PHE A 57 8.96 13.46 -6.43
N LEU A 58 10.08 12.81 -6.16
CA LEU A 58 11.42 13.42 -6.25
C LEU A 58 11.91 13.51 -7.69
N LEU A 59 11.48 12.55 -8.51
CA LEU A 59 11.68 12.51 -9.96
C LEU A 59 10.36 12.11 -10.60
N ASP A 60 10.23 12.31 -11.91
CA ASP A 60 9.08 11.81 -12.63
C ASP A 60 8.94 10.30 -12.43
N ASN A 61 7.75 9.88 -12.01
CA ASN A 61 7.42 8.49 -11.71
C ASN A 61 8.09 7.90 -10.45
N VAL A 62 8.95 8.61 -9.73
CA VAL A 62 9.63 8.11 -8.52
C VAL A 62 9.20 8.90 -7.30
N ALA A 63 8.49 8.26 -6.38
CA ALA A 63 8.07 8.86 -5.13
C ALA A 63 8.92 8.37 -3.95
N LEU A 64 9.22 9.28 -3.01
CA LEU A 64 9.66 8.96 -1.66
C LEU A 64 8.43 9.03 -0.74
N LEU A 65 8.22 7.99 0.05
CA LEU A 65 7.03 7.80 0.87
C LEU A 65 7.42 7.56 2.33
N ILE A 66 6.67 8.18 3.22
CA ILE A 66 6.64 7.85 4.65
C ILE A 66 5.29 7.19 4.90
N HIS A 67 5.26 6.13 5.69
CA HIS A 67 4.02 5.45 6.02
C HIS A 67 3.91 5.14 7.50
N ALA A 68 2.68 5.16 7.97
CA ALA A 68 2.30 4.77 9.31
C ALA A 68 1.09 3.85 9.22
N GLY A 69 1.06 2.82 10.06
CA GLY A 69 -0.02 1.85 10.05
C GLY A 69 -0.28 1.24 11.42
N ALA A 70 -1.47 0.68 11.56
CA ALA A 70 -1.86 -0.12 12.70
C ALA A 70 -2.58 -1.38 12.23
N LYS A 71 -2.28 -2.52 12.84
CA LYS A 71 -2.90 -3.82 12.56
C LYS A 71 -3.42 -4.44 13.84
N TRP A 72 -4.63 -4.98 13.77
CA TRP A 72 -5.31 -5.67 14.84
C TRP A 72 -5.55 -7.12 14.45
N ASN A 73 -5.35 -8.04 15.38
CA ASN A 73 -5.59 -9.47 15.19
C ASN A 73 -6.97 -9.88 15.72
N GLU A 74 -7.79 -10.52 14.90
CA GLU A 74 -9.20 -10.81 15.18
C GLU A 74 -9.45 -11.98 16.12
N LYS A 75 -8.46 -12.82 16.47
CA LYS A 75 -8.64 -13.99 17.32
C LYS A 75 -7.62 -14.06 18.45
N GLY A 76 -8.03 -13.56 19.63
CA GLY A 76 -7.58 -14.08 20.93
C GLY A 76 -6.11 -13.88 21.30
N GLY A 77 -5.48 -12.83 20.83
CA GLY A 77 -4.19 -12.39 21.32
C GLY A 77 -4.16 -10.87 21.27
N ASP A 78 -4.07 -10.24 22.43
CA ASP A 78 -3.90 -8.79 22.59
C ASP A 78 -2.52 -8.35 22.01
N THR A 79 -2.36 -8.44 20.70
CA THR A 79 -1.13 -8.00 20.05
C THR A 79 -1.50 -7.01 18.96
N ASP A 80 -1.36 -5.76 19.27
CA ASP A 80 -1.45 -4.67 18.31
C ASP A 80 -0.08 -4.40 17.70
N VAL A 81 -0.05 -4.13 16.42
CA VAL A 81 1.18 -3.81 15.69
C VAL A 81 1.09 -2.40 15.14
N TYR A 82 1.97 -1.55 15.58
CA TYR A 82 2.14 -0.20 15.06
C TYR A 82 3.38 -0.17 14.17
N THR A 83 3.19 0.28 12.93
CA THR A 83 4.24 0.34 11.92
C THR A 83 4.53 1.79 11.56
N LEU A 84 5.81 2.14 11.55
CA LEU A 84 6.29 3.38 10.96
C LEU A 84 7.41 3.04 9.98
N GLY A 85 7.39 3.63 8.78
CA GLY A 85 8.36 3.28 7.78
C GLY A 85 8.62 4.37 6.76
N VAL A 86 9.63 4.11 5.95
CA VAL A 86 10.01 4.93 4.81
C VAL A 86 10.25 4.01 3.61
N GLY A 87 9.84 4.44 2.45
CA GLY A 87 9.98 3.65 1.23
C GLY A 87 9.99 4.50 -0.01
N GLY A 88 10.07 3.83 -1.14
CA GLY A 88 9.98 4.44 -2.46
C GLY A 88 9.02 3.69 -3.34
N GLY A 89 8.44 4.39 -4.30
CA GLY A 89 7.55 3.82 -5.30
C GLY A 89 7.93 4.27 -6.70
N TYR A 90 7.85 3.35 -7.64
CA TYR A 90 7.94 3.63 -9.06
C TYR A 90 6.58 3.46 -9.73
N TYR A 91 6.09 4.51 -10.36
CA TYR A 91 4.77 4.58 -10.98
C TYR A 91 4.90 4.55 -12.50
N PHE A 92 4.35 3.54 -13.13
CA PHE A 92 4.34 3.43 -14.60
C PHE A 92 3.20 4.30 -15.15
N SER A 93 3.48 5.57 -15.41
CA SER A 93 2.50 6.59 -15.81
C SER A 93 1.63 6.18 -17.01
N LYS A 94 2.18 5.41 -17.95
CA LYS A 94 1.46 4.98 -19.16
C LYS A 94 0.38 3.92 -18.90
N ILE A 95 0.53 3.13 -17.85
CA ILE A 95 -0.36 1.99 -17.58
C ILE A 95 -1.02 2.04 -16.20
N GLY A 96 -0.62 2.98 -15.32
CA GLY A 96 -1.16 3.11 -13.98
C GLY A 96 -0.67 2.05 -12.97
N LEU A 97 0.20 1.12 -13.36
CA LEU A 97 0.84 0.17 -12.46
C LEU A 97 1.85 0.90 -11.56
N TYR A 98 2.01 0.45 -10.32
CA TYR A 98 3.12 0.90 -9.48
C TYR A 98 3.76 -0.26 -8.71
N LEU A 99 5.03 -0.08 -8.40
CA LEU A 99 5.83 -0.96 -7.55
C LEU A 99 6.38 -0.15 -6.41
N GLY A 100 6.32 -0.67 -5.20
CA GLY A 100 6.86 -0.03 -4.00
C GLY A 100 7.74 -0.98 -3.20
N ALA A 101 8.70 -0.40 -2.48
CA ALA A 101 9.49 -1.09 -1.48
C ALA A 101 9.70 -0.18 -0.28
N ASP A 102 9.72 -0.75 0.91
CA ASP A 102 9.80 -0.01 2.16
C ASP A 102 10.59 -0.75 3.25
N VAL A 103 11.09 0.04 4.18
CA VAL A 103 11.71 -0.43 5.42
C VAL A 103 10.90 0.13 6.58
N ASN A 104 10.51 -0.73 7.50
CA ASN A 104 9.64 -0.38 8.60
C ASN A 104 10.25 -0.73 9.95
N VAL A 105 9.78 0.00 10.95
CA VAL A 105 9.93 -0.33 12.36
C VAL A 105 8.55 -0.71 12.87
N ASP A 106 8.38 -1.95 13.27
CA ASP A 106 7.17 -2.50 13.83
C ASP A 106 7.29 -2.60 15.34
N ARG A 107 6.40 -1.93 16.05
CA ARG A 107 6.24 -2.05 17.50
C ARG A 107 5.07 -2.98 17.80
N TRP A 108 5.38 -4.04 18.52
CA TRP A 108 4.43 -5.06 18.94
C TRP A 108 4.06 -4.79 20.40
N ASP A 109 2.82 -4.43 20.64
CA ASP A 109 2.27 -4.29 21.99
C ASP A 109 1.52 -5.57 22.35
N ARG A 110 2.00 -6.26 23.40
CA ARG A 110 1.39 -7.49 23.94
C ARG A 110 0.85 -7.30 25.36
N GLY A 111 0.66 -6.07 25.78
CA GLY A 111 0.14 -5.74 27.12
C GLY A 111 1.13 -5.96 28.27
N THR A 112 2.07 -6.89 28.16
CA THR A 112 3.09 -7.18 29.19
C THR A 112 4.53 -7.06 28.71
N SER A 113 4.76 -6.99 27.40
CA SER A 113 6.08 -6.78 26.81
C SER A 113 5.96 -6.12 25.45
N ASP A 114 6.76 -5.08 25.24
CA ASP A 114 6.95 -4.40 23.97
C ASP A 114 8.14 -5.02 23.23
N ASP A 115 7.97 -5.34 21.97
CA ASP A 115 9.05 -5.79 21.09
C ASP A 115 9.09 -4.91 19.85
N THR A 116 10.29 -4.48 19.46
CA THR A 116 10.50 -3.64 18.28
C THR A 116 11.31 -4.40 17.26
N LYS A 117 10.79 -4.53 16.05
CA LYS A 117 11.45 -5.26 14.96
C LYS A 117 11.48 -4.44 13.68
N PHE A 118 12.55 -4.64 12.92
CA PHE A 118 12.62 -4.14 11.56
C PHE A 118 11.90 -5.09 10.62
N SER A 119 11.18 -4.53 9.64
CA SER A 119 10.56 -5.29 8.56
C SER A 119 10.83 -4.63 7.21
N PHE A 120 10.76 -5.46 6.17
CA PHE A 120 10.87 -5.04 4.79
C PHE A 120 9.56 -5.32 4.09
N GLY A 121 9.08 -4.34 3.34
CA GLY A 121 7.88 -4.42 2.54
C GLY A 121 8.18 -4.31 1.06
N ALA A 122 7.36 -5.01 0.27
CA ALA A 122 7.25 -4.81 -1.16
C ALA A 122 5.78 -4.83 -1.54
N GLU A 123 5.41 -4.03 -2.52
CA GLU A 123 4.05 -3.99 -3.03
C GLU A 123 4.00 -3.78 -4.53
N ALA A 124 2.95 -4.28 -5.14
CA ALA A 124 2.59 -4.02 -6.51
C ALA A 124 1.10 -3.70 -6.58
N GLY A 125 0.75 -2.61 -7.20
CA GLY A 125 -0.63 -2.16 -7.28
C GLY A 125 -0.94 -1.43 -8.56
N TYR A 126 -2.19 -1.05 -8.69
CA TYR A 126 -2.70 -0.34 -9.85
C TYR A 126 -3.49 0.90 -9.41
N ALA A 127 -3.15 2.06 -9.96
CA ALA A 127 -3.81 3.33 -9.71
C ALA A 127 -4.95 3.53 -10.72
N PHE A 128 -6.19 3.24 -10.32
CA PHE A 128 -7.37 3.54 -11.10
C PHE A 128 -7.78 5.00 -10.86
N PHE A 129 -7.61 5.85 -11.83
CA PHE A 129 -7.98 7.25 -11.73
C PHE A 129 -9.50 7.42 -11.71
N LEU A 130 -10.05 7.84 -10.57
CA LEU A 130 -11.44 8.22 -10.38
C LEU A 130 -11.66 9.68 -10.79
N SER A 131 -10.63 10.51 -10.63
CA SER A 131 -10.57 11.89 -11.07
C SER A 131 -9.15 12.27 -11.42
N ARG A 132 -8.88 13.55 -11.73
CA ARG A 132 -7.52 14.02 -12.01
C ARG A 132 -6.56 13.88 -10.83
N THR A 133 -7.08 13.89 -9.61
CA THR A 133 -6.27 13.92 -8.38
C THR A 133 -6.59 12.78 -7.42
N VAL A 134 -7.54 11.90 -7.75
CA VAL A 134 -7.97 10.81 -6.86
C VAL A 134 -7.92 9.49 -7.61
N THR A 135 -7.31 8.50 -7.00
CA THR A 135 -7.24 7.12 -7.47
C THR A 135 -7.85 6.15 -6.49
N LEU A 136 -8.29 5.01 -6.99
CA LEU A 136 -8.51 3.77 -6.22
C LEU A 136 -7.33 2.85 -6.50
N GLU A 137 -6.67 2.36 -5.45
CA GLU A 137 -5.40 1.65 -5.56
C GLU A 137 -5.46 0.26 -4.91
N PRO A 138 -5.99 -0.76 -5.60
CA PRO A 138 -5.80 -2.14 -5.18
C PRO A 138 -4.34 -2.53 -5.35
N ALA A 139 -3.80 -3.26 -4.36
CA ALA A 139 -2.43 -3.74 -4.36
C ALA A 139 -2.30 -5.09 -3.67
N VAL A 140 -1.32 -5.86 -4.12
CA VAL A 140 -0.77 -6.98 -3.38
C VAL A 140 0.45 -6.47 -2.61
N TYR A 141 0.61 -6.95 -1.39
CA TYR A 141 1.78 -6.60 -0.58
C TYR A 141 2.43 -7.85 0.02
N TRP A 142 3.70 -7.75 0.27
CA TRP A 142 4.51 -8.76 0.93
C TRP A 142 5.41 -8.08 1.96
N ASN A 143 5.29 -8.47 3.22
CA ASN A 143 6.10 -7.95 4.32
C ASN A 143 6.87 -9.09 4.97
N VAL A 144 8.16 -8.87 5.20
CA VAL A 144 9.06 -9.81 5.87
C VAL A 144 9.59 -9.18 7.15
N ASN A 145 9.44 -9.89 8.25
CA ASN A 145 9.92 -9.50 9.56
C ASN A 145 10.63 -10.69 10.21
N GLY A 146 11.97 -10.73 10.12
CA GLY A 146 12.75 -11.88 10.57
C GLY A 146 12.31 -13.16 9.88
N ASP A 147 11.83 -14.13 10.67
CA ASP A 147 11.38 -15.43 10.17
C ASP A 147 9.93 -15.44 9.65
N ARG A 148 9.21 -14.33 9.79
CA ARG A 148 7.80 -14.22 9.40
C ARG A 148 7.63 -13.52 8.08
N SER A 149 6.82 -14.11 7.21
CA SER A 149 6.41 -13.54 5.94
C SER A 149 4.88 -13.41 5.90
N VAL A 150 4.40 -12.22 5.57
CA VAL A 150 2.99 -11.92 5.42
C VAL A 150 2.73 -11.44 4.01
N PHE A 151 1.82 -12.12 3.34
CA PHE A 151 1.35 -11.76 2.01
C PHE A 151 -0.13 -11.42 2.07
N GLY A 152 -0.57 -10.41 1.34
CA GLY A 152 -1.98 -10.02 1.40
C GLY A 152 -2.40 -9.04 0.32
N LEU A 153 -3.68 -8.68 0.37
CA LEU A 153 -4.28 -7.66 -0.46
C LEU A 153 -4.60 -6.42 0.36
N LYS A 154 -4.47 -5.26 -0.26
CA LYS A 154 -4.92 -3.98 0.28
C LYS A 154 -5.62 -3.15 -0.78
N VAL A 155 -6.44 -2.23 -0.34
CA VAL A 155 -7.10 -1.24 -1.18
C VAL A 155 -6.93 0.12 -0.53
N GLY A 156 -6.47 1.08 -1.28
CA GLY A 156 -6.28 2.46 -0.85
C GLY A 156 -6.93 3.47 -1.78
N PHE A 157 -6.94 4.72 -1.35
CA PHE A 157 -7.25 5.88 -2.18
C PHE A 157 -6.01 6.75 -2.27
N GLY A 158 -5.56 7.04 -3.48
CA GLY A 158 -4.48 7.99 -3.72
C GLY A 158 -5.03 9.38 -3.95
N PHE A 159 -4.46 10.37 -3.27
CA PHE A 159 -4.73 11.81 -3.48
C PHE A 159 -3.44 12.46 -3.94
N TYR A 160 -3.47 13.09 -5.11
CA TYR A 160 -2.32 13.70 -5.76
C TYR A 160 -2.50 15.22 -5.86
N PHE A 161 -1.49 15.99 -5.46
CA PHE A 161 -1.53 17.46 -5.41
C PHE A 161 -0.42 18.11 -6.25
#